data_e52657be08edcfbb89ad378e41ef9bf6
#
_entry.id   e52657be08edcfbb89ad378e41ef9bf6
#
_cell.length_a   1.000
_cell.length_b   1.000
_cell.length_c   1.000
_cell.angle_alpha   90.00
_cell.angle_beta   90.00
_cell.angle_gamma   90.00
#
_symmetry.space_group_name_H-M   'P 1'
#
loop_
_entity.id
_entity.type
_entity.pdbx_description
1 polymer ?
#
loop_
_entity_poly.entity_id
_entity_poly.type
_entity_poly.pdbx_seq_one_letter_code
_entity_poly.pdbx_strand_id
1 'polypeptide(L)' 'LNGSVYLTPEELSDRLKNKVAVGTLKQWRHQKKGPPYTRAGNAILYPLDGVVAWEKANTIEGGPHE' A
#
# COMPACT_ATOMS: atom_id res chain seq x y z
N LEU A 1 -0.54 -4.78 20.58
CA LEU A 1 -0.59 -4.90 20.16
C LEU A 1 -0.47 -4.59 19.29
N ASN A 2 -0.20 -4.54 19.25
CA ASN A 2 -0.16 -4.40 18.51
C ASN A 2 -0.09 -5.04 17.51
N GLY A 3 -0.21 -5.81 17.47
CA GLY A 3 -0.29 -6.77 16.44
C GLY A 3 -0.15 -6.19 15.05
N SER A 4 0.89 -5.52 14.84
CA SER A 4 1.11 -4.91 13.53
C SER A 4 1.42 -5.99 12.53
N VAL A 5 0.67 -6.01 11.44
CA VAL A 5 0.95 -6.86 10.31
C VAL A 5 1.61 -5.98 9.25
N TYR A 6 2.69 -6.49 8.69
CA TYR A 6 3.43 -5.77 7.66
C TYR A 6 3.40 -6.56 6.37
N LEU A 7 3.33 -5.86 5.26
CA LEU A 7 3.38 -6.47 3.94
C LEU A 7 4.70 -6.09 3.27
N THR A 8 5.31 -7.04 2.58
CA THR A 8 6.41 -6.71 1.69
C THR A 8 5.86 -6.01 0.46
N PRO A 9 6.72 -5.32 -0.32
CA PRO A 9 6.24 -4.74 -1.56
C PRO A 9 5.59 -5.77 -2.49
N GLU A 10 6.14 -6.98 -2.51
CA GLU A 10 5.57 -8.05 -3.33
C GLU A 10 4.18 -8.44 -2.84
N GLU A 11 4.03 -8.53 -1.54
CA GLU A 11 2.72 -8.87 -0.96
C GLU A 11 1.70 -7.76 -1.21
N LEU A 12 2.14 -6.52 -1.14
CA LEU A 12 1.25 -5.41 -1.44
C LEU A 12 0.83 -5.42 -2.90
N SER A 13 1.77 -5.68 -3.80
CA SER A 13 1.44 -5.80 -5.22
C SER A 13 0.40 -6.90 -5.44
N ASP A 14 0.60 -8.04 -4.78
CA ASP A 14 -0.36 -9.16 -4.83
C ASP A 14 -1.73 -8.74 -4.34
N ARG A 15 -1.76 -8.04 -3.21
CA ARG A 15 -3.02 -7.57 -2.62
C ARG A 15 -3.76 -6.68 -3.60
N LEU A 16 -3.04 -5.92 -4.40
CA LEU A 16 -3.63 -5.03 -5.40
C LEU A 16 -3.82 -5.73 -6.74
N LYS A 17 -3.80 -7.06 -6.72
CA LYS A 17 -4.04 -7.90 -7.91
C LYS A 17 -3.04 -7.63 -9.00
N ASN A 18 -1.82 -7.29 -8.63
CA ASN A 18 -0.72 -7.02 -9.55
C ASN A 18 -1.01 -5.87 -10.51
N LYS A 19 -1.96 -5.02 -10.16
CA LYS A 19 -2.24 -3.83 -10.96
C LYS A 19 -1.21 -2.73 -10.71
N VAL A 20 -0.52 -2.81 -9.57
CA VAL A 20 0.57 -1.89 -9.24
C VAL A 20 1.81 -2.76 -9.04
N ALA A 21 2.76 -2.64 -9.92
CA ALA A 21 3.96 -3.45 -9.88
C ALA A 21 4.88 -2.98 -8.74
N VAL A 22 5.77 -3.87 -8.30
CA VAL A 22 6.73 -3.55 -7.25
C VAL A 22 7.57 -2.33 -7.65
N GLY A 23 7.97 -2.25 -8.92
CA GLY A 23 8.72 -1.10 -9.41
C GLY A 23 7.94 0.20 -9.30
N THR A 24 6.63 0.14 -9.55
CA THR A 24 5.78 1.31 -9.40
C THR A 24 5.69 1.74 -7.94
N LEU A 25 5.59 0.76 -7.03
CA LEU A 25 5.59 1.07 -5.60
C LEU A 25 6.88 1.77 -5.20
N LYS A 26 8.01 1.34 -5.76
CA LYS A 26 9.29 1.99 -5.49
C LYS A 26 9.27 3.43 -5.99
N GLN A 27 8.76 3.67 -7.18
CA GLN A 27 8.65 5.03 -7.71
C GLN A 27 7.76 5.90 -6.83
N TRP A 28 6.67 5.33 -6.36
CA TRP A 28 5.76 6.06 -5.48
C TRP A 28 6.46 6.49 -4.19
N ARG A 29 7.30 5.61 -3.64
CA ARG A 29 8.06 5.98 -2.44
C ARG A 29 8.97 7.17 -2.71
N HIS A 30 9.62 7.20 -3.87
CA HIS A 30 10.47 8.32 -4.24
C HIS A 30 9.65 9.60 -4.45
N GLN A 31 8.44 9.46 -4.93
CA GLN A 31 7.55 10.60 -5.18
C GLN A 31 6.72 10.98 -3.97
N LYS A 32 6.91 10.26 -2.87
CA LYS A 32 6.18 10.49 -1.61
C LYS A 32 4.69 10.36 -1.79
N LYS A 33 4.28 9.35 -2.53
CA LYS A 33 2.87 9.05 -2.69
C LYS A 33 2.68 7.54 -2.51
N GLY A 34 1.42 7.10 -2.50
CA GLY A 34 1.10 5.71 -2.22
C GLY A 34 0.89 5.49 -0.74
N PRO A 35 0.79 4.23 -0.32
CA PRO A 35 0.55 3.95 1.10
C PRO A 35 1.78 4.25 1.95
N PRO A 36 1.59 4.50 3.24
CA PRO A 36 2.72 4.71 4.13
C PRO A 36 3.55 3.44 4.25
N TYR A 37 4.83 3.61 4.48
CA TYR A 37 5.73 2.47 4.58
C TYR A 37 6.71 2.69 5.72
N THR A 38 7.27 1.58 6.21
CA THR A 38 8.27 1.57 7.25
C THR A 38 9.57 1.07 6.66
N ARG A 39 10.65 1.77 6.93
CA ARG A 39 11.98 1.30 6.53
C ARG A 39 12.59 0.57 7.73
N ALA A 40 12.84 -0.71 7.55
CA ALA A 40 13.47 -1.52 8.60
C ALA A 40 14.80 -2.01 8.05
N GLY A 41 15.88 -1.30 8.42
CA GLY A 41 17.18 -1.58 7.83
C GLY A 41 17.14 -1.35 6.33
N ASN A 42 17.43 -2.38 5.56
CA ASN A 42 17.34 -2.30 4.10
C ASN A 42 15.99 -2.73 3.55
N ALA A 43 15.08 -3.15 4.43
CA ALA A 43 13.80 -3.66 4.01
C ALA A 43 12.76 -2.57 4.02
N ILE A 44 11.82 -2.66 3.10
CA ILE A 44 10.65 -1.79 3.06
C ILE A 44 9.44 -2.64 3.41
N LEU A 45 8.68 -2.17 4.38
CA LEU A 45 7.49 -2.88 4.84
C LEU A 45 6.33 -1.90 4.85
N TYR A 46 5.16 -2.40 4.51
CA TYR A 46 3.95 -1.59 4.50
C TYR A 46 3.05 -2.04 5.64
N PRO A 47 2.85 -1.21 6.67
CA PRO A 47 1.94 -1.61 7.75
C PRO A 47 0.52 -1.76 7.20
N LEU A 48 -0.11 -2.87 7.54
CA LEU A 48 -1.40 -3.22 6.95
C LEU A 48 -2.46 -2.16 7.26
N ASP A 49 -2.48 -1.65 8.48
CA ASP A 49 -3.46 -0.64 8.84
C ASP A 49 -3.28 0.64 8.00
N GLY A 50 -2.04 1.00 7.70
CA GLY A 50 -1.77 2.12 6.81
C GLY A 50 -2.21 1.84 5.38
N VAL A 51 -2.02 0.60 4.93
CA VAL A 51 -2.47 0.20 3.59
C VAL A 51 -3.99 0.25 3.51
N VAL A 52 -4.68 -0.25 4.54
CA VAL A 52 -6.14 -0.23 4.55
C VAL A 52 -6.66 1.22 4.53
N ALA A 53 -6.05 2.10 5.31
CA ALA A 53 -6.44 3.50 5.32
C ALA A 53 -6.23 4.14 3.95
N TRP A 54 -5.09 3.83 3.31
CA TRP A 54 -4.80 4.34 1.99
C TRP A 54 -5.81 3.82 0.96
N GLU A 55 -6.17 2.54 1.07
CA GLU A 55 -7.16 1.95 0.16
C GLU A 55 -8.50 2.66 0.31
N LYS A 56 -8.91 2.91 1.55
CA LYS A 56 -10.18 3.61 1.80
C LYS A 56 -10.16 5.00 1.19
N ALA A 57 -9.05 5.71 1.34
CA ALA A 57 -8.94 7.05 0.80
C ALA A 57 -8.99 7.06 -0.72
N ASN A 58 -8.61 5.95 -1.35
CA ASN A 58 -8.59 5.85 -2.80
C ASN A 58 -9.78 5.07 -3.36
N THR A 59 -10.67 4.63 -2.49
CA THR A 59 -11.84 3.89 -2.95
C THR A 59 -12.89 4.89 -3.39
N ILE A 60 -13.31 4.75 -4.62
CA ILE A 60 -14.35 5.60 -5.17
C ILE A 60 -15.66 4.85 -5.01
N GLU A 61 -16.58 5.43 -4.25
CA GLU A 61 -17.84 4.78 -4.02
C GLU A 61 -18.69 4.90 -5.27
N GLY A 62 -19.09 3.75 -5.78
CA GLY A 62 -20.04 3.73 -6.86
C GLY A 62 -21.39 4.13 -6.34
N GLY A 63 -22.16 4.76 -7.15
CA GLY A 63 -23.49 5.12 -6.77
C GLY A 63 -24.41 5.02 -7.98
N PRO A 64 -25.70 5.11 -7.72
CA PRO A 64 -26.64 4.98 -8.84
C PRO A 64 -26.48 6.09 -9.86
N HIS A 65 -25.85 7.16 -9.47
CA HIS A 65 -25.58 8.29 -10.36
C HIS A 65 -24.44 7.99 -11.31
N GLU A 66 -23.76 6.90 -11.09
CA GLU A 66 -22.68 6.54 -11.95
C GLU A 66 -23.18 5.99 -13.26
#